data_557b0bcc8a67fdabe089998d627aa941
#
_entry.id   557b0bcc8a67fdabe089998d627aa941
#
_cell.length_a   1.000
_cell.length_b   1.000
_cell.length_c   1.000
_cell.angle_alpha   90.00
_cell.angle_beta   90.00
_cell.angle_gamma   90.00
#
_symmetry.space_group_name_H-M   'P 1'
#
loop_
_entity.id
_entity.type
_entity.pdbx_description
1 polymer ?
#
loop_
_entity_poly.entity_id
_entity_poly.type
_entity_poly.pdbx_seq_one_letter_code
_entity_poly.pdbx_strand_id
1 'polypeptide(L)'
;MESMLAQWLDQTFAGFDGAILTFYHQLAELCGFILSPIMRAVSFTGDKGIVLLICALILGLFPKTRKTGICMFGAICCGALMTNVILKETVCRIRPYEANELFREFWTFAGAHTESEFSFPSGHTTAAAAAATGLWLTRGKKYLAVSIPYVFLMAASRNYLIVHYPTDVIAGAVVGTLGGIIAYMITLWIYRILHKHGDKKFFAFVLNFDVRKVFSCSEKKE
;
A
#
# COMPACT_ATOMS: atom_id res chain seq x y z
N MET A 1 11.04 12.77 19.81
CA MET A 1 11.49 11.80 20.86
C MET A 1 10.83 10.47 20.52
N GLU A 2 11.60 9.41 20.41
CA GLU A 2 11.06 8.06 20.14
C GLU A 2 10.19 7.57 21.31
N SER A 3 9.13 6.84 20.97
CA SER A 3 8.28 6.22 22.00
C SER A 3 8.96 5.02 22.66
N MET A 4 8.46 4.59 23.80
CA MET A 4 8.90 3.33 24.44
C MET A 4 8.69 2.12 23.54
N LEU A 5 7.65 2.14 22.69
CA LEU A 5 7.38 1.07 21.74
C LEU A 5 8.43 1.05 20.61
N ALA A 6 8.87 2.20 20.11
CA ALA A 6 9.95 2.27 19.13
C ALA A 6 11.25 1.70 19.69
N GLN A 7 11.63 2.12 20.90
CA GLN A 7 12.82 1.60 21.60
C GLN A 7 12.75 0.08 21.84
N TRP A 8 11.57 -0.43 22.22
CA TRP A 8 11.36 -1.87 22.37
C TRP A 8 11.53 -2.62 21.05
N LEU A 9 10.98 -2.09 19.94
CA LEU A 9 11.15 -2.66 18.60
C LEU A 9 12.63 -2.70 18.22
N ASP A 10 13.35 -1.60 18.42
CA ASP A 10 14.77 -1.49 18.06
C ASP A 10 15.65 -2.43 18.89
N GLN A 11 15.36 -2.62 20.17
CA GLN A 11 16.12 -3.55 21.03
C GLN A 11 15.77 -5.02 20.71
N THR A 12 14.49 -5.34 20.55
CA THR A 12 14.02 -6.71 20.37
C THR A 12 14.38 -7.28 19.02
N PHE A 13 14.27 -6.46 17.96
CA PHE A 13 14.44 -6.91 16.58
C PHE A 13 15.73 -6.43 15.91
N ALA A 14 16.66 -5.81 16.66
CA ALA A 14 17.94 -5.30 16.13
C ALA A 14 18.68 -6.31 15.24
N GLY A 15 18.81 -7.55 15.70
CA GLY A 15 19.49 -8.60 14.95
C GLY A 15 18.76 -9.02 13.68
N PHE A 16 17.44 -9.15 13.76
CA PHE A 16 16.60 -9.50 12.60
C PHE A 16 16.60 -8.37 11.56
N ASP A 17 16.32 -7.15 11.98
CA ASP A 17 16.26 -5.98 11.11
C ASP A 17 17.63 -5.71 10.47
N GLY A 18 18.70 -5.78 11.28
CA GLY A 18 20.07 -5.57 10.80
C GLY A 18 20.53 -6.63 9.80
N ALA A 19 20.26 -7.90 10.04
CA ALA A 19 20.65 -8.98 9.13
C ALA A 19 19.99 -8.84 7.76
N ILE A 20 18.70 -8.50 7.71
CA ILE A 20 17.97 -8.33 6.45
C ILE A 20 18.43 -7.08 5.71
N LEU A 21 18.65 -5.94 6.40
CA LEU A 21 19.16 -4.72 5.75
C LEU A 21 20.57 -4.96 5.18
N THR A 22 21.43 -5.66 5.91
CA THR A 22 22.77 -6.05 5.42
C THR A 22 22.67 -6.96 4.19
N PHE A 23 21.76 -7.93 4.19
CA PHE A 23 21.51 -8.78 3.01
C PHE A 23 21.10 -7.96 1.78
N TYR A 24 20.19 -6.97 1.94
CA TYR A 24 19.77 -6.13 0.83
C TYR A 24 20.91 -5.21 0.35
N HIS A 25 21.78 -4.75 1.25
CA HIS A 25 22.96 -3.98 0.86
C HIS A 25 23.93 -4.84 0.03
N GLN A 26 24.25 -6.05 0.48
CA GLN A 26 25.11 -6.99 -0.28
C GLN A 26 24.50 -7.32 -1.65
N LEU A 27 23.17 -7.46 -1.72
CA LEU A 27 22.48 -7.67 -2.99
C LEU A 27 22.58 -6.44 -3.90
N ALA A 28 22.57 -5.23 -3.33
CA ALA A 28 22.77 -4.00 -4.06
C ALA A 28 24.22 -3.86 -4.59
N GLU A 29 25.22 -4.28 -3.82
CA GLU A 29 26.62 -4.33 -4.27
C GLU A 29 26.80 -5.31 -5.43
N LEU A 30 26.19 -6.49 -5.36
CA LEU A 30 26.32 -7.54 -6.37
C LEU A 30 25.63 -7.21 -7.70
N CYS A 31 24.42 -6.70 -7.66
CA CYS A 31 23.56 -6.54 -8.84
C CYS A 31 22.72 -5.25 -8.85
N GLY A 32 23.17 -4.23 -8.13
CA GLY A 32 22.49 -2.95 -8.01
C GLY A 32 22.25 -2.24 -9.34
N PHE A 33 23.10 -2.45 -10.33
CA PHE A 33 22.92 -1.91 -11.67
C PHE A 33 21.56 -2.31 -12.28
N ILE A 34 21.09 -3.53 -12.03
CA ILE A 34 19.79 -4.03 -12.50
C ILE A 34 18.71 -3.80 -11.45
N LEU A 35 18.98 -4.11 -10.18
CA LEU A 35 17.98 -4.12 -9.13
C LEU A 35 17.56 -2.72 -8.70
N SER A 36 18.47 -1.76 -8.60
CA SER A 36 18.14 -0.43 -8.08
C SER A 36 17.06 0.27 -8.91
N PRO A 37 17.11 0.31 -10.26
CA PRO A 37 16.03 0.91 -11.05
C PRO A 37 14.70 0.15 -10.88
N ILE A 38 14.72 -1.17 -10.75
CA ILE A 38 13.50 -1.99 -10.54
C ILE A 38 12.90 -1.67 -9.17
N MET A 39 13.71 -1.67 -8.12
CA MET A 39 13.23 -1.41 -6.75
C MET A 39 12.69 0.01 -6.58
N ARG A 40 13.31 1.00 -7.25
CA ARG A 40 12.79 2.38 -7.31
C ARG A 40 11.46 2.45 -8.06
N ALA A 41 11.33 1.78 -9.21
CA ALA A 41 10.10 1.74 -9.97
C ALA A 41 8.96 1.07 -9.18
N VAL A 42 9.24 -0.03 -8.48
CA VAL A 42 8.28 -0.67 -7.58
C VAL A 42 7.88 0.27 -6.46
N SER A 43 8.85 0.89 -5.77
CA SER A 43 8.60 1.86 -4.70
C SER A 43 7.70 3.00 -5.16
N PHE A 44 7.94 3.56 -6.35
CA PHE A 44 7.13 4.63 -6.94
C PHE A 44 5.63 4.25 -7.05
N THR A 45 5.31 2.99 -7.34
CA THR A 45 3.89 2.56 -7.42
C THR A 45 3.15 2.63 -6.08
N GLY A 46 3.89 2.61 -4.97
CA GLY A 46 3.34 2.73 -3.61
C GLY A 46 3.41 4.13 -3.03
N ASP A 47 4.06 5.09 -3.72
CA ASP A 47 4.25 6.43 -3.20
C ASP A 47 2.92 7.11 -2.90
N LYS A 48 2.71 7.44 -1.61
CA LYS A 48 1.46 7.98 -1.05
C LYS A 48 0.20 7.20 -1.48
N GLY A 49 0.36 6.00 -2.04
CA GLY A 49 -0.72 5.19 -2.59
C GLY A 49 -1.38 5.76 -3.86
N ILE A 50 -0.82 6.81 -4.48
CA ILE A 50 -1.45 7.58 -5.57
C ILE A 50 -1.76 6.69 -6.76
N VAL A 51 -0.79 5.89 -7.23
CA VAL A 51 -0.99 4.99 -8.39
C VAL A 51 -2.10 3.97 -8.09
N LEU A 52 -2.11 3.42 -6.87
CA LEU A 52 -3.12 2.45 -6.44
C LEU A 52 -4.51 3.09 -6.31
N LEU A 53 -4.59 4.34 -5.84
CA LEU A 53 -5.84 5.11 -5.77
C LEU A 53 -6.37 5.40 -7.18
N ILE A 54 -5.51 5.79 -8.12
CA ILE A 54 -5.89 5.99 -9.54
C ILE A 54 -6.43 4.68 -10.12
N CYS A 55 -5.74 3.56 -9.92
CA CYS A 55 -6.24 2.24 -10.34
C CYS A 55 -7.61 1.91 -9.72
N ALA A 56 -7.79 2.18 -8.43
CA ALA A 56 -9.07 1.96 -7.76
C ALA A 56 -10.19 2.84 -8.34
N LEU A 57 -9.91 4.11 -8.63
CA LEU A 57 -10.86 5.02 -9.28
C LEU A 57 -11.23 4.54 -10.69
N ILE A 58 -10.25 4.16 -11.50
CA ILE A 58 -10.50 3.62 -12.85
C ILE A 58 -11.39 2.37 -12.77
N LEU A 59 -11.08 1.43 -11.87
CA LEU A 59 -11.93 0.25 -11.66
C LEU A 59 -13.36 0.62 -11.22
N GLY A 60 -13.51 1.72 -10.46
CA GLY A 60 -14.80 2.24 -10.01
C GLY A 60 -15.70 2.77 -11.13
N LEU A 61 -15.13 3.21 -12.26
CA LEU A 61 -15.88 3.76 -13.39
C LEU A 61 -16.67 2.71 -14.17
N PHE A 62 -16.29 1.44 -14.08
CA PHE A 62 -16.92 0.36 -14.87
C PHE A 62 -17.82 -0.52 -13.98
N PRO A 63 -19.05 -0.86 -14.39
CA PRO A 63 -19.99 -1.64 -13.59
C PRO A 63 -19.42 -3.00 -13.10
N LYS A 64 -18.69 -3.69 -13.99
CA LYS A 64 -18.12 -5.03 -13.70
C LYS A 64 -17.01 -5.01 -12.65
N THR A 65 -16.32 -3.90 -12.45
CA THR A 65 -15.17 -3.75 -11.54
C THR A 65 -15.41 -2.73 -10.43
N ARG A 66 -16.54 -2.01 -10.45
CA ARG A 66 -16.87 -0.94 -9.50
C ARG A 66 -16.76 -1.37 -8.04
N LYS A 67 -17.32 -2.52 -7.71
CA LYS A 67 -17.22 -3.05 -6.34
C LYS A 67 -15.76 -3.18 -5.89
N THR A 68 -14.89 -3.65 -6.78
CA THR A 68 -13.45 -3.76 -6.52
C THR A 68 -12.81 -2.39 -6.35
N GLY A 69 -13.10 -1.45 -7.24
CA GLY A 69 -12.58 -0.08 -7.16
C GLY A 69 -12.96 0.61 -5.85
N ILE A 70 -14.24 0.56 -5.47
CA ILE A 70 -14.72 1.14 -4.20
C ILE A 70 -14.03 0.48 -3.00
N CYS A 71 -13.93 -0.85 -3.00
CA CYS A 71 -13.27 -1.59 -1.93
C CYS A 71 -11.79 -1.24 -1.82
N MET A 72 -11.04 -1.23 -2.94
CA MET A 72 -9.62 -0.87 -2.96
C MET A 72 -9.39 0.57 -2.50
N PHE A 73 -10.21 1.51 -2.98
CA PHE A 73 -10.13 2.91 -2.55
C PHE A 73 -10.32 3.03 -1.04
N GLY A 74 -11.42 2.47 -0.50
CA GLY A 74 -11.69 2.45 0.93
C GLY A 74 -10.59 1.75 1.73
N ALA A 75 -10.02 0.66 1.21
CA ALA A 75 -8.94 -0.08 1.85
C ALA A 75 -7.67 0.78 2.00
N ILE A 76 -7.27 1.49 0.94
CA ILE A 76 -6.11 2.38 0.97
C ILE A 76 -6.36 3.53 1.96
N CYS A 77 -7.55 4.14 1.95
CA CYS A 77 -7.91 5.18 2.90
C CYS A 77 -7.89 4.70 4.36
N CYS A 78 -8.46 3.53 4.64
CA CYS A 78 -8.42 2.93 5.99
C CYS A 78 -6.99 2.62 6.43
N GLY A 79 -6.18 2.04 5.54
CA GLY A 79 -4.77 1.76 5.81
C GLY A 79 -3.98 3.05 6.07
N ALA A 80 -4.16 4.08 5.25
CA ALA A 80 -3.51 5.37 5.41
C ALA A 80 -3.90 6.06 6.73
N LEU A 81 -5.17 6.01 7.12
CA LEU A 81 -5.64 6.54 8.40
C LEU A 81 -4.96 5.82 9.58
N MET A 82 -4.94 4.49 9.56
CA MET A 82 -4.32 3.69 10.61
C MET A 82 -2.80 3.95 10.68
N THR A 83 -2.14 3.99 9.53
CA THR A 83 -0.68 4.16 9.44
C THR A 83 -0.25 5.58 9.75
N ASN A 84 -0.72 6.56 8.97
CA ASN A 84 -0.15 7.91 8.97
C ASN A 84 -0.72 8.79 10.09
N VAL A 85 -1.99 8.59 10.47
CA VAL A 85 -2.62 9.43 11.51
C VAL A 85 -2.49 8.82 12.90
N ILE A 86 -2.54 7.48 13.01
CA ILE A 86 -2.53 6.83 14.33
C ILE A 86 -1.14 6.29 14.65
N LEU A 87 -0.64 5.33 13.88
CA LEU A 87 0.54 4.55 14.28
C LEU A 87 1.85 5.33 14.16
N LYS A 88 2.06 6.10 13.11
CA LYS A 88 3.29 6.89 12.98
C LYS A 88 3.45 7.90 14.10
N GLU A 89 2.37 8.60 14.43
CA GLU A 89 2.36 9.63 15.46
C GLU A 89 2.45 9.05 16.90
N THR A 90 2.04 7.80 17.08
CA THR A 90 2.13 7.14 18.39
C THR A 90 3.45 6.41 18.61
N VAL A 91 4.02 5.81 17.56
CA VAL A 91 5.26 5.03 17.67
C VAL A 91 6.50 5.91 17.51
N CYS A 92 6.50 6.86 16.59
CA CYS A 92 7.59 7.82 16.34
C CYS A 92 8.95 7.13 16.14
N ARG A 93 9.01 5.99 15.43
CA ARG A 93 10.25 5.25 15.18
C ARG A 93 11.12 5.99 14.16
N ILE A 94 12.38 6.24 14.50
CA ILE A 94 13.37 6.85 13.60
C ILE A 94 13.74 5.87 12.50
N ARG A 95 14.08 6.40 11.32
CA ARG A 95 14.42 5.57 10.15
C ARG A 95 15.82 4.95 10.27
N PRO A 96 16.07 3.79 9.61
CA PRO A 96 17.37 3.12 9.68
C PRO A 96 18.55 4.04 9.38
N TYR A 97 18.45 4.84 8.31
CA TYR A 97 19.53 5.73 7.87
C TYR A 97 19.74 6.96 8.77
N GLU A 98 18.80 7.28 9.64
CA GLU A 98 18.92 8.35 10.63
C GLU A 98 19.44 7.84 11.96
N ALA A 99 19.04 6.61 12.32
CA ALA A 99 19.36 6.02 13.62
C ALA A 99 20.76 5.40 13.70
N ASN A 100 21.34 4.95 12.57
CA ASN A 100 22.60 4.20 12.55
C ASN A 100 23.49 4.61 11.37
N GLU A 101 24.79 4.86 11.64
CA GLU A 101 25.75 5.31 10.65
C GLU A 101 25.99 4.25 9.55
N LEU A 102 26.08 2.97 9.92
CA LEU A 102 26.19 1.87 8.97
C LEU A 102 25.02 1.84 7.99
N PHE A 103 23.79 2.00 8.50
CA PHE A 103 22.60 2.03 7.62
C PHE A 103 22.52 3.31 6.80
N ARG A 104 23.12 4.39 7.25
CA ARG A 104 23.28 5.63 6.45
C ARG A 104 24.20 5.41 5.26
N GLU A 105 25.29 4.67 5.44
CA GLU A 105 26.18 4.29 4.34
C GLU A 105 25.43 3.41 3.32
N PHE A 106 24.68 2.40 3.77
CA PHE A 106 23.87 1.53 2.92
C PHE A 106 22.81 2.31 2.15
N TRP A 107 22.13 3.25 2.82
CA TRP A 107 21.15 4.14 2.21
C TRP A 107 21.76 5.06 1.14
N THR A 108 22.94 5.62 1.42
CA THR A 108 23.68 6.44 0.45
C THR A 108 24.03 5.63 -0.78
N PHE A 109 24.49 4.40 -0.60
CA PHE A 109 24.79 3.47 -1.69
C PHE A 109 23.54 3.14 -2.52
N ALA A 110 22.37 2.94 -1.89
CA ALA A 110 21.11 2.67 -2.56
C ALA A 110 20.51 3.90 -3.28
N GLY A 111 21.14 5.08 -3.14
CA GLY A 111 20.80 6.32 -3.85
C GLY A 111 20.09 7.35 -3.00
N ALA A 112 20.22 7.32 -1.68
CA ALA A 112 19.86 8.36 -0.72
C ALA A 112 18.41 8.86 -0.84
N HIS A 113 17.45 7.94 -1.04
CA HIS A 113 16.04 8.30 -1.13
C HIS A 113 15.49 8.75 0.23
N THR A 114 15.08 10.01 0.34
CA THR A 114 14.57 10.59 1.59
C THR A 114 13.06 10.41 1.76
N GLU A 115 12.64 10.25 2.98
CA GLU A 115 11.23 10.21 3.40
C GLU A 115 11.02 11.16 4.57
N SER A 116 9.93 11.90 4.60
CA SER A 116 9.69 12.98 5.56
C SER A 116 9.00 12.56 6.87
N GLU A 117 8.53 11.31 6.95
CA GLU A 117 7.71 10.83 8.08
C GLU A 117 8.43 9.75 8.88
N PHE A 118 7.93 9.43 10.07
CA PHE A 118 8.42 8.32 10.89
C PHE A 118 8.44 6.97 10.16
N SER A 119 9.31 6.06 10.63
CA SER A 119 9.56 4.78 9.95
C SER A 119 8.42 3.78 10.11
N PHE A 120 7.83 3.65 11.31
CA PHE A 120 6.88 2.59 11.63
C PHE A 120 5.41 3.06 11.60
N PRO A 121 4.52 2.28 10.97
CA PRO A 121 4.78 1.20 10.01
C PRO A 121 5.00 1.75 8.59
N SER A 122 5.42 0.88 7.64
CA SER A 122 5.66 1.28 6.26
C SER A 122 4.37 1.64 5.52
N GLY A 123 4.21 2.91 5.15
CA GLY A 123 3.03 3.41 4.42
C GLY A 123 2.88 2.80 3.01
N HIS A 124 3.99 2.62 2.28
CA HIS A 124 4.01 1.98 0.96
C HIS A 124 3.51 0.53 1.03
N THR A 125 4.02 -0.23 2.01
CA THR A 125 3.59 -1.62 2.21
C THR A 125 2.15 -1.70 2.68
N THR A 126 1.70 -0.76 3.54
CA THR A 126 0.30 -0.65 3.96
C THR A 126 -0.62 -0.41 2.76
N ALA A 127 -0.31 0.55 1.89
CA ALA A 127 -1.12 0.84 0.70
C ALA A 127 -1.17 -0.36 -0.26
N ALA A 128 -0.03 -1.01 -0.50
CA ALA A 128 0.06 -2.20 -1.33
C ALA A 128 -0.79 -3.36 -0.77
N ALA A 129 -0.65 -3.66 0.52
CA ALA A 129 -1.40 -4.74 1.18
C ALA A 129 -2.91 -4.44 1.25
N ALA A 130 -3.29 -3.19 1.51
CA ALA A 130 -4.68 -2.76 1.52
C ALA A 130 -5.34 -2.94 0.14
N ALA A 131 -4.71 -2.42 -0.90
CA ALA A 131 -5.20 -2.56 -2.28
C ALA A 131 -5.27 -4.04 -2.70
N ALA A 132 -4.23 -4.81 -2.43
CA ALA A 132 -4.16 -6.24 -2.71
C ALA A 132 -5.30 -7.01 -2.01
N THR A 133 -5.56 -6.70 -0.74
CA THR A 133 -6.64 -7.32 0.04
C THR A 133 -8.02 -6.98 -0.54
N GLY A 134 -8.26 -5.71 -0.87
CA GLY A 134 -9.50 -5.28 -1.54
C GLY A 134 -9.72 -5.99 -2.88
N LEU A 135 -8.66 -6.18 -3.65
CA LEU A 135 -8.69 -6.87 -4.93
C LEU A 135 -9.10 -8.35 -4.77
N TRP A 136 -8.38 -9.13 -3.97
CA TRP A 136 -8.64 -10.56 -3.89
C TRP A 136 -9.94 -10.89 -3.14
N LEU A 137 -10.36 -10.10 -2.13
CA LEU A 137 -11.65 -10.29 -1.45
C LEU A 137 -12.85 -10.04 -2.37
N THR A 138 -12.73 -9.10 -3.31
CA THR A 138 -13.81 -8.78 -4.25
C THR A 138 -13.81 -9.62 -5.51
N ARG A 139 -12.66 -10.15 -5.93
CA ARG A 139 -12.47 -10.84 -7.23
C ARG A 139 -12.16 -12.33 -7.11
N GLY A 140 -11.90 -12.80 -5.90
CA GLY A 140 -11.65 -14.21 -5.58
C GLY A 140 -10.17 -14.59 -5.50
N LYS A 141 -9.92 -15.78 -4.96
CA LYS A 141 -8.59 -16.28 -4.58
C LYS A 141 -7.56 -16.33 -5.71
N LYS A 142 -7.97 -16.42 -6.98
CA LYS A 142 -7.05 -16.39 -8.13
C LYS A 142 -6.19 -15.13 -8.18
N TYR A 143 -6.68 -14.02 -7.64
CA TYR A 143 -5.93 -12.76 -7.60
C TYR A 143 -4.86 -12.73 -6.51
N LEU A 144 -4.80 -13.71 -5.60
CA LEU A 144 -3.69 -13.87 -4.66
C LEU A 144 -2.36 -14.09 -5.39
N ALA A 145 -2.38 -14.73 -6.56
CA ALA A 145 -1.20 -14.95 -7.38
C ALA A 145 -0.51 -13.64 -7.86
N VAL A 146 -1.24 -12.54 -7.91
CA VAL A 146 -0.70 -11.20 -8.22
C VAL A 146 -0.52 -10.37 -6.95
N SER A 147 -1.47 -10.47 -6.02
CA SER A 147 -1.50 -9.67 -4.79
C SER A 147 -0.31 -9.98 -3.88
N ILE A 148 -0.01 -11.26 -3.63
CA ILE A 148 1.07 -11.65 -2.72
C ILE A 148 2.44 -11.23 -3.27
N PRO A 149 2.81 -11.55 -4.53
CA PRO A 149 4.08 -11.10 -5.10
C PRO A 149 4.23 -9.56 -5.11
N TYR A 150 3.16 -8.83 -5.39
CA TYR A 150 3.21 -7.37 -5.38
C TYR A 150 3.50 -6.79 -3.99
N VAL A 151 2.82 -7.28 -2.94
CA VAL A 151 3.06 -6.84 -1.56
C VAL A 151 4.48 -7.20 -1.11
N PHE A 152 4.93 -8.42 -1.44
CA PHE A 152 6.30 -8.85 -1.13
C PHE A 152 7.35 -8.00 -1.84
N LEU A 153 7.14 -7.71 -3.13
CA LEU A 153 8.06 -6.89 -3.92
C LEU A 153 8.08 -5.44 -3.40
N MET A 154 6.93 -4.90 -2.98
CA MET A 154 6.87 -3.60 -2.32
C MET A 154 7.67 -3.60 -1.01
N ALA A 155 7.46 -4.59 -0.14
CA ALA A 155 8.22 -4.75 1.10
C ALA A 155 9.73 -4.84 0.84
N ALA A 156 10.13 -5.68 -0.12
CA ALA A 156 11.51 -5.83 -0.54
C ALA A 156 12.11 -4.50 -1.04
N SER A 157 11.36 -3.72 -1.81
CA SER A 157 11.84 -2.43 -2.32
C SER A 157 12.13 -1.44 -1.19
N ARG A 158 11.32 -1.43 -0.12
CA ARG A 158 11.52 -0.51 1.01
C ARG A 158 12.75 -0.87 1.85
N ASN A 159 12.99 -2.16 2.03
CA ASN A 159 14.18 -2.65 2.71
C ASN A 159 15.44 -2.46 1.85
N TYR A 160 15.36 -2.72 0.54
CA TYR A 160 16.44 -2.49 -0.42
C TYR A 160 16.91 -1.03 -0.45
N LEU A 161 15.96 -0.08 -0.37
CA LEU A 161 16.25 1.35 -0.33
C LEU A 161 16.68 1.82 1.08
N ILE A 162 16.74 0.93 2.08
CA ILE A 162 17.13 1.21 3.48
C ILE A 162 16.29 2.32 4.14
N VAL A 163 15.04 2.48 3.70
CA VAL A 163 14.14 3.53 4.22
C VAL A 163 13.19 3.02 5.31
N HIS A 164 13.09 1.71 5.47
CA HIS A 164 12.30 1.04 6.51
C HIS A 164 13.04 -0.17 7.05
N TYR A 165 12.79 -0.48 8.32
CA TYR A 165 13.17 -1.76 8.89
C TYR A 165 12.27 -2.89 8.37
N PRO A 166 12.76 -4.15 8.29
CA PRO A 166 11.93 -5.32 7.99
C PRO A 166 10.67 -5.43 8.85
N THR A 167 10.78 -5.12 10.14
CA THR A 167 9.63 -5.09 11.06
C THR A 167 8.59 -4.02 10.70
N ASP A 168 9.00 -2.87 10.15
CA ASP A 168 8.07 -1.83 9.68
C ASP A 168 7.24 -2.31 8.47
N VAL A 169 7.86 -3.04 7.54
CA VAL A 169 7.15 -3.54 6.36
C VAL A 169 6.22 -4.69 6.70
N ILE A 170 6.60 -5.56 7.66
CA ILE A 170 5.72 -6.61 8.18
C ILE A 170 4.50 -5.98 8.86
N ALA A 171 4.70 -5.01 9.74
CA ALA A 171 3.62 -4.28 10.38
C ALA A 171 2.73 -3.57 9.35
N GLY A 172 3.33 -2.93 8.33
CA GLY A 172 2.61 -2.30 7.24
C GLY A 172 1.72 -3.28 6.47
N ALA A 173 2.23 -4.49 6.18
CA ALA A 173 1.44 -5.53 5.53
C ALA A 173 0.24 -5.98 6.38
N VAL A 174 0.42 -6.14 7.69
CA VAL A 174 -0.67 -6.48 8.63
C VAL A 174 -1.72 -5.36 8.67
N VAL A 175 -1.29 -4.12 8.89
CA VAL A 175 -2.19 -2.94 8.96
C VAL A 175 -2.96 -2.76 7.66
N GLY A 176 -2.29 -2.88 6.51
CA GLY A 176 -2.93 -2.79 5.19
C GLY A 176 -3.95 -3.89 4.96
N THR A 177 -3.64 -5.13 5.37
CA THR A 177 -4.58 -6.25 5.29
C THR A 177 -5.82 -6.01 6.16
N LEU A 178 -5.64 -5.55 7.40
CA LEU A 178 -6.76 -5.20 8.29
C LEU A 178 -7.61 -4.08 7.70
N GLY A 179 -6.99 -3.00 7.19
CA GLY A 179 -7.68 -1.92 6.48
C GLY A 179 -8.49 -2.44 5.28
N GLY A 180 -7.92 -3.37 4.52
CA GLY A 180 -8.59 -4.04 3.39
C GLY A 180 -9.80 -4.85 3.80
N ILE A 181 -9.72 -5.60 4.90
CA ILE A 181 -10.84 -6.38 5.45
C ILE A 181 -11.97 -5.46 5.92
N ILE A 182 -11.63 -4.38 6.66
CA ILE A 182 -12.61 -3.39 7.13
C ILE A 182 -13.31 -2.75 5.94
N ALA A 183 -12.58 -2.29 4.93
CA ALA A 183 -13.15 -1.68 3.74
C ALA A 183 -14.02 -2.66 2.94
N TYR A 184 -13.65 -3.93 2.89
CA TYR A 184 -14.47 -4.96 2.25
C TYR A 184 -15.82 -5.13 2.97
N MET A 185 -15.83 -5.19 4.30
CA MET A 185 -17.08 -5.28 5.08
C MET A 185 -17.97 -4.04 4.86
N ILE A 186 -17.38 -2.85 4.87
CA ILE A 186 -18.08 -1.60 4.57
C ILE A 186 -18.64 -1.63 3.13
N THR A 187 -17.85 -2.09 2.17
CA THR A 187 -18.28 -2.21 0.77
C THR A 187 -19.47 -3.16 0.62
N LEU A 188 -19.46 -4.31 1.31
CA LEU A 188 -20.59 -5.24 1.31
C LEU A 188 -21.85 -4.59 1.90
N TRP A 189 -21.71 -3.85 2.99
CA TRP A 189 -22.82 -3.14 3.62
C TRP A 189 -23.40 -2.04 2.70
N ILE A 190 -22.53 -1.23 2.05
CA ILE A 190 -22.95 -0.23 1.06
C ILE A 190 -23.72 -0.91 -0.08
N TYR A 191 -23.20 -1.98 -0.66
CA TYR A 191 -23.88 -2.69 -1.77
C TYR A 191 -25.22 -3.29 -1.34
N ARG A 192 -25.34 -3.76 -0.10
CA ARG A 192 -26.63 -4.22 0.45
C ARG A 192 -27.65 -3.08 0.48
N ILE A 193 -27.26 -1.88 0.90
CA ILE A 193 -28.13 -0.71 0.90
C ILE A 193 -28.49 -0.30 -0.52
N LEU A 194 -27.53 -0.22 -1.44
CA LEU A 194 -27.75 0.15 -2.84
C LEU A 194 -28.75 -0.79 -3.51
N HIS A 195 -28.63 -2.09 -3.30
CA HIS A 195 -29.58 -3.08 -3.86
C HIS A 195 -30.95 -3.00 -3.21
N LYS A 196 -31.04 -2.76 -1.89
CA LYS A 196 -32.32 -2.63 -1.18
C LYS A 196 -33.15 -1.44 -1.67
N HIS A 197 -32.51 -0.38 -2.15
CA HIS A 197 -33.16 0.85 -2.61
C HIS A 197 -32.95 1.07 -4.12
N GLY A 198 -32.67 0.01 -4.88
CA GLY A 198 -32.37 0.07 -6.31
C GLY A 198 -33.51 0.58 -7.20
N ASP A 199 -34.73 0.63 -6.67
CA ASP A 199 -35.92 1.27 -7.28
C ASP A 199 -35.82 2.80 -7.34
N LYS A 200 -35.07 3.43 -6.43
CA LYS A 200 -34.90 4.89 -6.39
C LYS A 200 -33.86 5.34 -7.42
N LYS A 201 -34.17 6.41 -8.16
CA LYS A 201 -33.36 6.95 -9.28
C LYS A 201 -31.87 7.11 -8.95
N PHE A 202 -31.54 7.64 -7.78
CA PHE A 202 -30.14 7.85 -7.35
C PHE A 202 -29.38 6.52 -7.20
N PHE A 203 -29.97 5.54 -6.50
CA PHE A 203 -29.33 4.24 -6.26
C PHE A 203 -29.22 3.42 -7.55
N ALA A 204 -30.27 3.46 -8.39
CA ALA A 204 -30.24 2.88 -9.72
C ALA A 204 -29.14 3.50 -10.60
N PHE A 205 -28.98 4.83 -10.55
CA PHE A 205 -27.90 5.51 -11.25
C PHE A 205 -26.51 5.02 -10.79
N VAL A 206 -26.27 4.98 -9.48
CA VAL A 206 -25.00 4.53 -8.92
C VAL A 206 -24.69 3.09 -9.33
N LEU A 207 -25.68 2.21 -9.32
CA LEU A 207 -25.51 0.80 -9.70
C LEU A 207 -25.24 0.61 -11.21
N ASN A 208 -25.89 1.41 -12.08
CA ASN A 208 -25.92 1.21 -13.53
C ASN A 208 -25.02 2.18 -14.31
N PHE A 209 -24.42 3.17 -13.64
CA PHE A 209 -23.51 4.12 -14.29
C PHE A 209 -22.38 3.36 -15.02
N ASP A 210 -22.14 3.72 -16.27
CA ASP A 210 -21.06 3.18 -17.08
C ASP A 210 -20.45 4.30 -17.92
N VAL A 211 -19.20 4.62 -17.60
CA VAL A 211 -18.48 5.72 -18.27
C VAL A 211 -18.45 5.57 -19.79
N ARG A 212 -18.44 4.34 -20.31
CA ARG A 212 -18.45 4.07 -21.76
C ARG A 212 -19.70 4.60 -22.44
N LYS A 213 -20.86 4.60 -21.74
CA LYS A 213 -22.12 5.12 -22.29
C LYS A 213 -22.10 6.64 -22.43
N VAL A 214 -21.31 7.34 -21.61
CA VAL A 214 -21.16 8.80 -21.68
C VAL A 214 -20.49 9.18 -23.01
N PHE A 215 -19.42 8.47 -23.37
CA PHE A 215 -18.67 8.74 -24.61
C PHE A 215 -19.42 8.26 -25.87
N SER A 216 -20.14 7.14 -25.82
CA SER A 216 -20.90 6.63 -26.97
C SER A 216 -22.12 7.50 -27.32
N CYS A 217 -22.59 8.34 -26.40
CA CYS A 217 -23.71 9.27 -26.69
C CYS A 217 -23.22 10.54 -27.40
N SER A 218 -21.93 10.85 -27.39
CA SER A 218 -21.32 12.00 -28.07
C SER A 218 -21.16 11.74 -29.57
N GLU A 219 -20.85 10.50 -29.97
CA GLU A 219 -20.64 10.12 -31.39
C GLU A 219 -21.95 10.04 -32.20
N LYS A 220 -23.10 10.02 -31.53
CA LYS A 220 -24.42 10.00 -32.24
C LYS A 220 -25.02 11.38 -32.47
N LYS A 221 -24.33 12.46 -32.16
CA LYS A 221 -24.79 13.84 -32.34
C LYS A 221 -24.04 14.61 -33.43
N GLU A 222 -23.13 13.96 -34.14
CA GLU A 222 -22.55 14.39 -35.41
C GLU A 222 -23.21 13.61 -36.59
#